data_3b96fd1feb644739128872046b50d286
#
_entry.id   3b96fd1feb644739128872046b50d286
#
_cell.length_a   1.000
_cell.length_b   1.000
_cell.length_c   1.000
_cell.angle_alpha   90.00
_cell.angle_beta   90.00
_cell.angle_gamma   90.00
#
_symmetry.space_group_name_H-M   'P 1'
#
loop_
_entity.id
_entity.type
_entity.pdbx_description
1 polymer ?
#
loop_
_entity_poly.entity_id
_entity_poly.type
_entity_poly.pdbx_seq_one_letter_code
_entity_poly.pdbx_strand_id
1 'polypeptide(L)'
;MIRAIAFFAYPVSDMEKARAFYEGVLGLKPGHVLPGRWIEYDVAGVAFGIGAGAPPEMARPGARGGNVAFEVDDVDAFAVKVLAAGVPIVKEPFDTPVCRMAMIADPDGNLITLHRCKHP
;
A
#
# COMPACT_ATOMS: atom_id res chain seq x y z
N MET A 1 19.86 20.16 5.50
CA MET A 1 18.62 20.19 6.31
C MET A 1 17.55 19.33 5.67
N ILE A 2 16.93 18.46 6.44
CA ILE A 2 15.82 17.65 5.96
C ILE A 2 14.61 18.55 5.80
N ARG A 3 13.93 18.49 4.64
CA ARG A 3 12.78 19.35 4.34
C ARG A 3 11.45 18.59 4.39
N ALA A 4 11.46 17.32 4.02
CA ALA A 4 10.24 16.53 3.93
C ALA A 4 10.59 15.05 3.75
N ILE A 5 9.59 14.20 3.89
CA ILE A 5 9.64 12.83 3.36
C ILE A 5 9.22 12.94 1.89
N ALA A 6 10.13 12.61 0.96
CA ALA A 6 9.86 12.76 -0.46
C ALA A 6 8.80 11.77 -0.96
N PHE A 7 8.91 10.53 -0.52
CA PHE A 7 7.95 9.48 -0.82
C PHE A 7 8.14 8.30 0.13
N PHE A 8 7.15 7.43 0.17
CA PHE A 8 7.23 6.10 0.74
C PHE A 8 7.10 5.10 -0.40
N ALA A 9 7.92 4.05 -0.44
CA ALA A 9 7.92 3.13 -1.56
C ALA A 9 8.03 1.67 -1.14
N TYR A 10 7.38 0.80 -1.93
CA TYR A 10 7.57 -0.64 -1.85
C TYR A 10 8.25 -1.17 -3.11
N PRO A 11 9.21 -2.10 -2.95
CA PRO A 11 9.72 -2.85 -4.09
C PRO A 11 8.69 -3.89 -4.54
N VAL A 12 8.57 -4.07 -5.84
CA VAL A 12 7.68 -5.07 -6.44
C VAL A 12 8.46 -5.88 -7.49
N SER A 13 8.05 -7.12 -7.69
CA SER A 13 8.71 -8.02 -8.64
C SER A 13 8.09 -7.97 -10.04
N ASP A 14 6.79 -7.72 -10.12
CA ASP A 14 6.02 -7.70 -11.36
C ASP A 14 5.16 -6.43 -11.38
N MET A 15 5.56 -5.46 -12.21
CA MET A 15 4.90 -4.17 -12.26
C MET A 15 3.44 -4.28 -12.72
N GLU A 16 3.11 -5.16 -13.66
CA GLU A 16 1.74 -5.32 -14.13
C GLU A 16 0.82 -5.84 -13.03
N LYS A 17 1.27 -6.86 -12.29
CA LYS A 17 0.51 -7.39 -11.15
C LYS A 17 0.37 -6.36 -10.04
N ALA A 18 1.44 -5.62 -9.75
CA ALA A 18 1.41 -4.56 -8.75
C ALA A 18 0.43 -3.46 -9.14
N ARG A 19 0.44 -3.02 -10.39
CA ARG A 19 -0.49 -2.00 -10.88
C ARG A 19 -1.94 -2.48 -10.83
N ALA A 20 -2.19 -3.73 -11.20
CA ALA A 20 -3.54 -4.30 -11.10
C ALA A 20 -4.05 -4.27 -9.66
N PHE A 21 -3.18 -4.50 -8.70
CA PHE A 21 -3.51 -4.43 -7.29
C PHE A 21 -3.69 -2.97 -6.82
N TYR A 22 -2.69 -2.12 -6.96
CA TYR A 22 -2.74 -0.75 -6.42
C TYR A 22 -3.74 0.13 -7.15
N GLU A 23 -3.87 0.01 -8.45
CA GLU A 23 -4.80 0.81 -9.25
C GLU A 23 -6.17 0.14 -9.36
N GLY A 24 -6.20 -1.16 -9.66
CA GLY A 24 -7.44 -1.90 -9.87
C GLY A 24 -8.19 -2.22 -8.59
N VAL A 25 -7.50 -2.77 -7.59
CA VAL A 25 -8.13 -3.18 -6.32
C VAL A 25 -8.22 -2.01 -5.35
N LEU A 26 -7.11 -1.31 -5.10
CA LEU A 26 -7.09 -0.21 -4.14
C LEU A 26 -7.59 1.12 -4.71
N GLY A 27 -7.65 1.25 -6.03
CA GLY A 27 -8.17 2.45 -6.66
C GLY A 27 -7.24 3.65 -6.65
N LEU A 28 -5.94 3.45 -6.47
CA LEU A 28 -4.98 4.54 -6.54
C LEU A 28 -4.79 4.99 -7.99
N LYS A 29 -4.57 6.29 -8.19
CA LYS A 29 -4.37 6.87 -9.52
C LYS A 29 -2.92 7.21 -9.74
N PRO A 30 -2.29 6.70 -10.82
CA PRO A 30 -0.89 7.00 -11.09
C PRO A 30 -0.72 8.47 -11.47
N GLY A 31 0.31 9.10 -10.90
CA GLY A 31 0.73 10.43 -11.27
C GLY A 31 1.96 10.35 -12.19
N HIS A 32 3.11 10.02 -11.63
CA HIS A 32 4.36 9.92 -12.37
C HIS A 32 4.68 8.46 -12.69
N VAL A 33 4.97 8.18 -13.96
CA VAL A 33 5.22 6.81 -14.44
C VAL A 33 6.53 6.76 -15.22
N LEU A 34 7.45 5.88 -14.78
CA LEU A 34 8.58 5.40 -15.57
C LEU A 34 8.25 3.97 -15.97
N PRO A 35 7.91 3.73 -17.24
CA PRO A 35 7.36 2.43 -17.66
C PRO A 35 8.19 1.23 -17.23
N GLY A 36 7.55 0.26 -16.55
CA GLY A 36 8.16 -0.96 -16.09
C GLY A 36 9.09 -0.82 -14.88
N ARG A 37 9.36 0.39 -14.40
CA ARG A 37 10.36 0.62 -13.34
C ARG A 37 9.83 1.32 -12.11
N TRP A 38 8.95 2.33 -12.26
CA TRP A 38 8.49 3.16 -11.15
C TRP A 38 7.12 3.74 -11.45
N ILE A 39 6.22 3.61 -10.49
CA ILE A 39 4.91 4.26 -10.51
C ILE A 39 4.77 5.04 -9.21
N GLU A 40 4.42 6.29 -9.31
CA GLU A 40 4.19 7.15 -8.15
C GLU A 40 2.72 7.54 -8.10
N TYR A 41 2.11 7.33 -6.95
CA TYR A 41 0.72 7.65 -6.67
C TYR A 41 0.67 8.84 -5.72
N ASP A 42 -0.20 9.79 -5.99
CA ASP A 42 -0.50 10.85 -5.05
C ASP A 42 -1.68 10.42 -4.17
N VAL A 43 -1.41 10.26 -2.87
CA VAL A 43 -2.41 9.86 -1.90
C VAL A 43 -2.62 11.03 -0.94
N ALA A 44 -3.59 11.89 -1.26
CA ALA A 44 -3.93 13.08 -0.48
C ALA A 44 -2.71 13.97 -0.19
N GLY A 45 -1.88 14.20 -1.20
CA GLY A 45 -0.70 15.05 -1.10
C GLY A 45 0.56 14.34 -0.63
N VAL A 46 0.49 13.04 -0.35
CA VAL A 46 1.66 12.24 0.03
C VAL A 46 1.99 11.29 -1.13
N ALA A 47 3.25 11.28 -1.55
CA ALA A 47 3.70 10.42 -2.63
C ALA A 47 3.97 9.01 -2.11
N PHE A 48 3.30 8.02 -2.72
CA PHE A 48 3.54 6.60 -2.49
C PHE A 48 3.97 5.96 -3.81
N GLY A 49 5.08 5.24 -3.80
CA GLY A 49 5.64 4.64 -5.00
C GLY A 49 5.74 3.13 -4.94
N ILE A 50 5.74 2.52 -6.12
CA ILE A 50 6.13 1.13 -6.30
C ILE A 50 7.25 1.08 -7.34
N GLY A 51 8.28 0.26 -7.09
CA GLY A 51 9.44 0.18 -7.96
C GLY A 51 9.83 -1.25 -8.27
N ALA A 52 10.12 -1.52 -9.54
CA ALA A 52 10.64 -2.81 -9.98
C ALA A 52 12.12 -2.66 -10.38
N GLY A 53 12.92 -3.70 -10.14
CA GLY A 53 14.33 -3.70 -10.49
C GLY A 53 15.20 -2.80 -9.61
N ALA A 54 14.75 -2.51 -8.39
CA ALA A 54 15.55 -1.75 -7.43
C ALA A 54 16.85 -2.47 -7.07
N PRO A 55 17.93 -1.72 -6.72
CA PRO A 55 19.15 -2.36 -6.25
C PRO A 55 18.90 -3.26 -5.03
N PRO A 56 19.67 -4.36 -4.90
CA PRO A 56 19.49 -5.30 -3.76
C PRO A 56 19.70 -4.65 -2.38
N GLU A 57 20.42 -3.54 -2.30
CA GLU A 57 20.64 -2.79 -1.07
C GLU A 57 19.36 -2.11 -0.57
N MET A 58 18.42 -1.86 -1.46
CA MET A 58 17.08 -1.42 -1.09
C MET A 58 16.26 -2.64 -0.70
N ALA A 59 15.12 -2.44 -0.06
CA ALA A 59 14.30 -3.55 0.39
C ALA A 59 13.96 -4.53 -0.74
N ARG A 60 13.95 -5.83 -0.44
CA ARG A 60 13.52 -6.86 -1.38
C ARG A 60 11.99 -6.89 -1.43
N PRO A 61 11.37 -7.27 -2.57
CA PRO A 61 9.93 -7.49 -2.62
C PRO A 61 9.48 -8.44 -1.50
N GLY A 62 8.44 -8.04 -0.77
CA GLY A 62 7.92 -8.82 0.36
C GLY A 62 8.74 -8.75 1.64
N ALA A 63 9.87 -8.03 1.66
CA ALA A 63 10.64 -7.83 2.88
C ALA A 63 9.88 -6.91 3.83
N ARG A 64 9.77 -7.32 5.10
CA ARG A 64 9.00 -6.58 6.10
C ARG A 64 9.84 -5.50 6.76
N GLY A 65 10.23 -4.48 5.99
CA GLY A 65 10.99 -3.34 6.50
C GLY A 65 10.16 -2.08 6.71
N GLY A 66 8.93 -2.06 6.22
CA GLY A 66 8.03 -0.93 6.34
C GLY A 66 6.59 -1.36 6.25
N ASN A 67 5.69 -0.41 6.50
CA ASN A 67 4.25 -0.66 6.46
C ASN A 67 3.55 0.65 6.11
N VAL A 68 2.83 0.67 4.99
CA VAL A 68 1.98 1.80 4.66
C VAL A 68 0.61 1.57 5.29
N ALA A 69 0.08 2.60 5.93
CA ALA A 69 -1.29 2.61 6.42
C ALA A 69 -2.10 3.58 5.56
N PHE A 70 -3.15 3.07 4.91
CA PHE A 70 -4.09 3.90 4.18
C PHE A 70 -5.30 4.20 5.05
N GLU A 71 -5.60 5.49 5.21
CA GLU A 71 -6.82 5.89 5.90
C GLU A 71 -8.02 5.59 5.00
N VAL A 72 -9.02 4.87 5.52
CA VAL A 72 -10.23 4.50 4.79
C VAL A 72 -11.46 4.89 5.62
N ASP A 73 -12.58 5.06 4.93
CA ASP A 73 -13.83 5.46 5.61
C ASP A 73 -14.41 4.34 6.48
N ASP A 74 -14.27 3.08 6.04
CA ASP A 74 -14.84 1.92 6.71
C ASP A 74 -13.92 0.72 6.50
N VAL A 75 -13.20 0.33 7.55
CA VAL A 75 -12.22 -0.75 7.49
C VAL A 75 -12.88 -2.07 7.15
N ASP A 76 -14.02 -2.38 7.77
CA ASP A 76 -14.70 -3.66 7.55
C ASP A 76 -15.23 -3.78 6.12
N ALA A 77 -15.86 -2.73 5.61
CA ALA A 77 -16.38 -2.71 4.24
C ALA A 77 -15.23 -2.80 3.22
N PHE A 78 -14.12 -2.13 3.48
CA PHE A 78 -12.96 -2.20 2.60
C PHE A 78 -12.33 -3.60 2.61
N ALA A 79 -12.24 -4.24 3.76
CA ALA A 79 -11.75 -5.61 3.89
C ALA A 79 -12.61 -6.59 3.08
N VAL A 80 -13.94 -6.46 3.15
CA VAL A 80 -14.87 -7.26 2.33
C VAL A 80 -14.60 -7.06 0.85
N LYS A 81 -14.43 -5.82 0.42
CA LYS A 81 -14.15 -5.47 -0.98
C LYS A 81 -12.87 -6.11 -1.49
N VAL A 82 -11.77 -6.02 -0.74
CA VAL A 82 -10.49 -6.56 -1.20
C VAL A 82 -10.50 -8.08 -1.17
N LEU A 83 -11.16 -8.69 -0.20
CA LEU A 83 -11.33 -10.15 -0.16
C LEU A 83 -12.12 -10.66 -1.36
N ALA A 84 -13.19 -9.96 -1.75
CA ALA A 84 -13.97 -10.29 -2.93
C ALA A 84 -13.16 -10.16 -4.22
N ALA A 85 -12.14 -9.30 -4.24
CA ALA A 85 -11.21 -9.15 -5.36
C ALA A 85 -10.08 -10.20 -5.35
N GLY A 86 -10.12 -11.17 -4.44
CA GLY A 86 -9.13 -12.24 -4.36
C GLY A 86 -7.90 -11.91 -3.53
N VAL A 87 -7.92 -10.83 -2.77
CA VAL A 87 -6.81 -10.44 -1.89
C VAL A 87 -7.00 -11.07 -0.52
N PRO A 88 -6.04 -11.89 -0.06
CA PRO A 88 -6.13 -12.49 1.28
C PRO A 88 -6.05 -11.43 2.38
N ILE A 89 -6.83 -11.64 3.45
CA ILE A 89 -6.72 -10.82 4.65
C ILE A 89 -5.62 -11.41 5.52
N VAL A 90 -4.59 -10.60 5.81
CA VAL A 90 -3.47 -11.00 6.68
C VAL A 90 -3.89 -10.93 8.14
N LYS A 91 -4.63 -9.88 8.51
CA LYS A 91 -5.19 -9.73 9.83
C LYS A 91 -6.60 -9.13 9.73
N GLU A 92 -7.56 -9.84 10.28
CA GLU A 92 -8.96 -9.39 10.28
C GLU A 92 -9.14 -8.07 11.03
N PRO A 93 -10.21 -7.31 10.72
CA PRO A 93 -10.48 -6.04 11.41
C PRO A 93 -10.46 -6.18 12.93
N PHE A 94 -9.76 -5.28 13.58
CA PHE A 94 -9.65 -5.22 15.04
C PHE A 94 -9.56 -3.79 15.53
N ASP A 95 -9.94 -3.59 16.79
CA ASP A 95 -9.89 -2.28 17.43
C ASP A 95 -8.66 -2.10 18.30
N THR A 96 -8.21 -0.84 18.35
CA THR A 96 -7.32 -0.33 19.38
C THR A 96 -8.06 0.81 20.10
N PRO A 97 -7.49 1.37 21.19
CA PRO A 97 -8.12 2.55 21.82
C PRO A 97 -8.28 3.75 20.91
N VAL A 98 -7.46 3.87 19.85
CA VAL A 98 -7.39 5.08 19.02
C VAL A 98 -7.79 4.86 17.56
N CYS A 99 -7.94 3.60 17.12
CA CYS A 99 -8.24 3.31 15.71
C CYS A 99 -8.87 1.94 15.52
N ARG A 100 -9.36 1.70 14.29
CA ARG A 100 -9.70 0.37 13.82
C ARG A 100 -8.82 0.04 12.63
N MET A 101 -8.32 -1.18 12.56
CA MET A 101 -7.37 -1.60 11.53
C MET A 101 -7.67 -3.00 11.00
N ALA A 102 -7.18 -3.26 9.79
CA ALA A 102 -7.04 -4.60 9.22
C ALA A 102 -5.73 -4.60 8.42
N MET A 103 -5.20 -5.77 8.12
CA MET A 103 -3.98 -5.88 7.33
C MET A 103 -4.20 -6.78 6.14
N ILE A 104 -3.69 -6.33 5.00
CA ILE A 104 -3.67 -7.07 3.74
C ILE A 104 -2.24 -7.07 3.20
N ALA A 105 -2.01 -7.78 2.11
CA ALA A 105 -0.71 -7.78 1.45
C ALA A 105 -0.89 -7.58 -0.04
N ASP A 106 0.09 -6.94 -0.66
CA ASP A 106 0.15 -6.84 -2.11
C ASP A 106 0.60 -8.18 -2.74
N PRO A 107 0.67 -8.32 -4.08
CA PRO A 107 1.08 -9.57 -4.72
C PRO A 107 2.47 -10.07 -4.34
N ASP A 108 3.36 -9.21 -3.87
CA ASP A 108 4.70 -9.57 -3.39
C ASP A 108 4.75 -9.86 -1.89
N GLY A 109 3.64 -9.71 -1.18
CA GLY A 109 3.60 -9.87 0.27
C GLY A 109 3.98 -8.63 1.06
N ASN A 110 4.11 -7.46 0.42
CA ASN A 110 4.31 -6.21 1.12
C ASN A 110 3.07 -5.90 1.96
N LEU A 111 3.27 -5.66 3.24
CA LEU A 111 2.18 -5.48 4.19
C LEU A 111 1.55 -4.11 4.06
N ILE A 112 0.23 -4.06 4.07
CA ILE A 112 -0.56 -2.83 3.98
C ILE A 112 -1.58 -2.83 5.11
N THR A 113 -1.64 -1.73 5.86
CA THR A 113 -2.65 -1.54 6.89
C THR A 113 -3.80 -0.69 6.35
N LEU A 114 -5.01 -1.17 6.52
CA LEU A 114 -6.24 -0.40 6.35
C LEU A 114 -6.57 0.21 7.70
N HIS A 115 -6.75 1.51 7.77
CA HIS A 115 -6.77 2.23 9.03
C HIS A 115 -7.91 3.25 9.06
N ARG A 116 -8.56 3.36 10.22
CA ARG A 116 -9.48 4.46 10.52
C ARG A 116 -9.21 4.99 11.91
N CYS A 117 -8.90 6.26 12.00
CA CYS A 117 -8.75 6.96 13.27
C CYS A 117 -10.12 7.13 13.95
N LYS A 118 -10.21 6.82 15.24
CA LYS A 118 -11.44 7.01 16.03
C LYS A 118 -11.63 8.48 16.45
N HIS A 119 -10.54 9.22 16.49
CA HIS A 119 -10.54 10.62 16.93
C HIS A 119 -9.77 11.45 15.91
N PRO A 120 -10.37 11.69 14.73
CA PRO A 120 -9.73 12.46 13.67
C PRO A 120 -9.56 13.94 14.03
#